data_8013631752b683fa83c0c22f61c73406
#
_entry.id   8013631752b683fa83c0c22f61c73406
#
_cell.length_a   1.000
_cell.length_b   1.000
_cell.length_c   1.000
_cell.angle_alpha   90.00
_cell.angle_beta   90.00
_cell.angle_gamma   90.00
#
_symmetry.space_group_name_H-M   'P 1'
#
loop_
_entity.id
_entity.type
_entity.pdbx_description
1 polymer ?
#
loop_
_entity_poly.entity_id
_entity_poly.type
_entity_poly.pdbx_seq_one_letter_code
_entity_poly.pdbx_strand_id
1 'polypeptide(L)'
;MAPLFTGFRFGFGRGAAAETGGAVNATGGTKTTYGSRTIHTFTTVGDATFTLENGNLPAVQIMVVAGGGSGGSRHGGAGGGGGMTYVAEPNGAINAGTYKVRVGAGGTATYAGTHATKGDWSFFGPTGTADWPTHVMAEGGGSGGCYSSNGGWSAGANGGGASGESSYPNPQQAPNSPAPTAFGTSVSKSGADGGGGDKWGTCPDCRLGGGGGGQAGNGGPANPGPATGGAGFQYQIAGDPNNNYYYGGGGGGGAWGQSGGVANGGHNPFSAGAAGIGGGGGGGSSQISPGGGKFGNGGASARNSGLDGSQGANSSGGDGGANTGGGGGGNGQSNYVSWPGPTNKGGAGGPGIVVIAYPTP
;
A
#
# COMPACT_ATOMS: atom_id res chain seq x y z
N MET A 1 -12.60 61.80 57.84
CA MET A 1 -11.59 61.52 56.82
C MET A 1 -11.79 60.11 56.36
N ALA A 2 -12.32 59.91 55.17
CA ALA A 2 -12.47 58.57 54.56
C ALA A 2 -11.45 58.43 53.42
N PRO A 3 -10.70 57.33 53.35
CA PRO A 3 -9.72 57.17 52.27
C PRO A 3 -10.43 56.78 50.95
N LEU A 4 -10.11 57.54 49.90
CA LEU A 4 -10.48 57.24 48.52
C LEU A 4 -9.65 56.03 48.06
N PHE A 5 -10.30 54.89 47.79
CA PHE A 5 -9.72 53.77 47.06
C PHE A 5 -10.01 54.02 45.57
N THR A 6 -9.01 54.48 44.83
CA THR A 6 -9.02 54.46 43.36
C THR A 6 -8.73 53.04 42.90
N GLY A 7 -9.77 52.34 42.48
CA GLY A 7 -9.62 51.02 41.88
C GLY A 7 -8.92 51.09 40.51
N PHE A 8 -7.69 50.58 40.42
CA PHE A 8 -7.04 50.29 39.18
C PHE A 8 -7.75 49.11 38.52
N ARG A 9 -8.55 49.32 37.48
CA ARG A 9 -9.03 48.28 36.60
C ARG A 9 -7.89 47.92 35.64
N PHE A 10 -7.19 46.86 35.92
CA PHE A 10 -6.38 46.21 34.90
C PHE A 10 -7.34 45.50 33.92
N GLY A 11 -7.67 46.20 32.86
CA GLY A 11 -8.31 45.59 31.69
C GLY A 11 -7.27 44.74 30.97
N PHE A 12 -7.21 43.45 31.31
CA PHE A 12 -6.63 42.47 30.40
C PHE A 12 -7.57 42.23 29.24
N GLY A 13 -7.68 43.24 28.40
CA GLY A 13 -8.15 43.02 27.05
C GLY A 13 -7.08 42.24 26.32
N ARG A 14 -7.12 40.92 26.41
CA ARG A 14 -6.64 40.11 25.31
C ARG A 14 -7.58 40.40 24.16
N GLY A 15 -7.24 41.41 23.39
CA GLY A 15 -7.67 41.46 22.02
C GLY A 15 -7.12 40.19 21.39
N ALA A 16 -7.96 39.16 21.29
CA ALA A 16 -7.74 38.20 20.24
C ALA A 16 -7.68 39.05 18.99
N ALA A 17 -6.48 39.21 18.44
CA ALA A 17 -6.36 39.64 17.07
C ALA A 17 -7.24 38.66 16.31
N ALA A 18 -8.43 39.14 15.91
CA ALA A 18 -9.17 38.46 14.88
C ALA A 18 -8.17 38.40 13.71
N GLU A 19 -7.59 37.24 13.51
CA GLU A 19 -6.94 36.99 12.26
C GLU A 19 -8.01 37.21 11.21
N THR A 20 -7.96 38.37 10.56
CA THR A 20 -8.67 38.64 9.32
C THR A 20 -8.02 37.81 8.23
N GLY A 21 -7.93 36.51 8.46
CA GLY A 21 -7.63 35.55 7.42
C GLY A 21 -8.82 35.56 6.48
N GLY A 22 -8.67 36.20 5.31
CA GLY A 22 -9.65 36.06 4.24
C GLY A 22 -10.00 34.58 4.08
N ALA A 23 -11.24 34.29 3.73
CA ALA A 23 -11.71 32.92 3.60
C ALA A 23 -10.68 32.08 2.81
N VAL A 24 -10.13 31.08 3.46
CA VAL A 24 -9.11 30.22 2.84
C VAL A 24 -9.76 29.52 1.65
N ASN A 25 -9.24 29.81 0.46
CA ASN A 25 -9.71 29.15 -0.75
C ASN A 25 -8.63 28.19 -1.25
N ALA A 26 -8.91 26.88 -1.07
CA ALA A 26 -8.07 25.82 -1.59
C ALA A 26 -8.85 24.96 -2.58
N THR A 27 -8.17 24.58 -3.67
CA THR A 27 -8.71 23.81 -4.79
C THR A 27 -7.81 22.61 -5.10
N GLY A 28 -8.37 21.63 -5.82
CA GLY A 28 -7.68 20.40 -6.24
C GLY A 28 -8.24 19.15 -5.54
N GLY A 29 -8.19 18.03 -6.24
CA GLY A 29 -8.77 16.77 -5.79
C GLY A 29 -10.28 16.82 -5.55
N THR A 30 -10.81 15.80 -4.89
CA THR A 30 -12.20 15.79 -4.42
C THR A 30 -12.26 16.45 -3.05
N LYS A 31 -12.96 17.58 -2.97
CA LYS A 31 -13.13 18.36 -1.73
C LYS A 31 -14.37 17.89 -0.96
N THR A 32 -14.18 17.54 0.31
CA THR A 32 -15.27 17.19 1.24
C THR A 32 -15.07 17.94 2.54
N THR A 33 -16.18 18.12 3.31
CA THR A 33 -16.12 18.68 4.65
C THR A 33 -16.66 17.67 5.63
N TYR A 34 -15.93 17.44 6.72
CA TYR A 34 -16.37 16.56 7.79
C TYR A 34 -16.04 17.18 9.15
N GLY A 35 -17.07 17.35 9.99
CA GLY A 35 -16.91 18.09 11.24
C GLY A 35 -16.35 19.49 11.01
N SER A 36 -15.27 19.81 11.72
CA SER A 36 -14.56 21.09 11.59
C SER A 36 -13.39 21.04 10.61
N ARG A 37 -13.36 20.07 9.69
CA ARG A 37 -12.25 19.90 8.75
C ARG A 37 -12.72 19.86 7.30
N THR A 38 -11.90 20.47 6.45
CA THR A 38 -11.96 20.35 4.99
C THR A 38 -10.90 19.36 4.54
N ILE A 39 -11.30 18.42 3.67
CA ILE A 39 -10.46 17.32 3.20
C ILE A 39 -10.41 17.34 1.68
N HIS A 40 -9.21 17.32 1.11
CA HIS A 40 -8.94 17.13 -0.31
C HIS A 40 -8.36 15.75 -0.54
N THR A 41 -9.02 14.95 -1.38
CA THR A 41 -8.62 13.57 -1.69
C THR A 41 -8.24 13.45 -3.16
N PHE A 42 -7.05 12.94 -3.45
CA PHE A 42 -6.52 12.68 -4.78
C PHE A 42 -6.43 11.17 -4.98
N THR A 43 -7.21 10.64 -5.92
CA THR A 43 -7.31 9.20 -6.21
C THR A 43 -6.95 8.85 -7.64
N THR A 44 -6.89 9.83 -8.53
CA THR A 44 -6.53 9.61 -9.94
C THR A 44 -5.02 9.47 -10.07
N VAL A 45 -4.57 8.36 -10.65
CA VAL A 45 -3.15 8.09 -10.92
C VAL A 45 -2.56 9.18 -11.82
N GLY A 46 -1.35 9.61 -11.48
CA GLY A 46 -0.61 10.63 -12.22
C GLY A 46 -0.47 11.94 -11.44
N ASP A 47 -0.06 12.96 -12.14
CA ASP A 47 0.20 14.29 -11.59
C ASP A 47 -1.10 15.10 -11.50
N ALA A 48 -1.24 15.82 -10.39
CA ALA A 48 -2.33 16.75 -10.11
C ALA A 48 -1.78 17.99 -9.37
N THR A 49 -2.63 18.95 -9.11
CA THR A 49 -2.28 20.15 -8.37
C THR A 49 -3.22 20.39 -7.18
N PHE A 50 -2.66 20.89 -6.10
CA PHE A 50 -3.36 21.50 -4.99
C PHE A 50 -2.98 22.98 -4.97
N THR A 51 -3.95 23.88 -5.03
CA THR A 51 -3.70 25.32 -5.02
C THR A 51 -4.36 25.95 -3.80
N LEU A 52 -3.57 26.68 -3.02
CA LEU A 52 -4.03 27.56 -1.96
C LEU A 52 -3.92 29.00 -2.48
N GLU A 53 -5.05 29.63 -2.78
CA GLU A 53 -5.08 30.94 -3.44
C GLU A 53 -4.67 32.07 -2.50
N ASN A 54 -4.98 31.94 -1.20
CA ASN A 54 -4.73 33.00 -0.23
C ASN A 54 -4.51 32.44 1.19
N GLY A 55 -3.88 33.24 2.04
CA GLY A 55 -3.67 32.90 3.44
C GLY A 55 -2.63 31.80 3.66
N ASN A 56 -2.75 31.15 4.80
CA ASN A 56 -2.01 29.96 5.15
C ASN A 56 -2.96 28.91 5.75
N LEU A 57 -2.63 27.66 5.63
CA LEU A 57 -3.34 26.56 6.27
C LEU A 57 -2.59 26.12 7.52
N PRO A 58 -3.05 26.51 8.71
CA PRO A 58 -2.49 25.98 9.96
C PRO A 58 -2.98 24.55 10.20
N ALA A 59 -2.26 23.80 11.00
CA ALA A 59 -2.65 22.45 11.45
C ALA A 59 -3.09 21.51 10.31
N VAL A 60 -2.38 21.55 9.18
CA VAL A 60 -2.61 20.66 8.04
C VAL A 60 -2.13 19.26 8.36
N GLN A 61 -2.94 18.27 8.04
CA GLN A 61 -2.53 16.86 7.99
C GLN A 61 -2.38 16.44 6.54
N ILE A 62 -1.30 15.74 6.24
CA ILE A 62 -1.01 15.23 4.90
C ILE A 62 -0.75 13.75 5.01
N MET A 63 -1.41 12.95 4.20
CA MET A 63 -1.17 11.52 4.06
C MET A 63 -0.86 11.21 2.61
N VAL A 64 0.24 10.53 2.38
CA VAL A 64 0.70 10.07 1.07
C VAL A 64 0.89 8.57 1.14
N VAL A 65 0.19 7.82 0.30
CA VAL A 65 0.34 6.37 0.13
C VAL A 65 0.73 6.11 -1.32
N ALA A 66 1.78 5.35 -1.52
CA ALA A 66 2.26 4.97 -2.85
C ALA A 66 1.53 3.76 -3.42
N GLY A 67 1.73 3.45 -4.69
CA GLY A 67 1.19 2.25 -5.31
C GLY A 67 1.84 0.97 -4.77
N GLY A 68 1.07 -0.11 -4.64
CA GLY A 68 1.58 -1.45 -4.31
C GLY A 68 2.25 -2.11 -5.52
N GLY A 69 3.12 -3.08 -5.29
CA GLY A 69 3.74 -3.88 -6.35
C GLY A 69 2.79 -4.95 -6.90
N SER A 70 3.02 -5.43 -8.11
CA SER A 70 2.28 -6.56 -8.68
C SER A 70 2.80 -7.90 -8.18
N GLY A 71 1.94 -8.89 -8.14
CA GLY A 71 2.31 -10.28 -7.92
C GLY A 71 2.99 -10.90 -9.14
N GLY A 72 3.81 -11.92 -8.90
CA GLY A 72 4.48 -12.68 -9.92
C GLY A 72 3.57 -13.72 -10.59
N SER A 73 3.91 -14.08 -11.82
CA SER A 73 3.30 -15.19 -12.55
C SER A 73 4.04 -16.51 -12.27
N ARG A 74 3.41 -17.67 -12.52
CA ARG A 74 3.99 -19.02 -12.44
C ARG A 74 4.71 -19.29 -11.10
N HIS A 75 3.99 -19.85 -10.15
CA HIS A 75 4.48 -20.06 -8.76
C HIS A 75 4.94 -18.74 -8.13
N GLY A 76 4.25 -17.65 -8.53
CA GLY A 76 4.68 -16.31 -8.22
C GLY A 76 4.57 -15.96 -6.75
N GLY A 77 5.57 -15.20 -6.29
CA GLY A 77 5.45 -14.46 -5.04
C GLY A 77 4.48 -13.28 -5.20
N ALA A 78 4.01 -12.79 -4.09
CA ALA A 78 3.09 -11.64 -4.08
C ALA A 78 3.82 -10.30 -4.13
N GLY A 79 3.14 -9.26 -4.57
CA GLY A 79 3.62 -7.88 -4.48
C GLY A 79 3.59 -7.34 -3.05
N GLY A 80 4.54 -6.50 -2.72
CA GLY A 80 4.57 -5.74 -1.48
C GLY A 80 3.60 -4.55 -1.51
N GLY A 81 3.10 -4.16 -0.34
CA GLY A 81 2.30 -2.94 -0.20
C GLY A 81 3.13 -1.67 -0.45
N GLY A 82 2.50 -0.63 -0.96
CA GLY A 82 3.13 0.69 -1.10
C GLY A 82 3.45 1.32 0.25
N GLY A 83 4.50 2.13 0.31
CA GLY A 83 4.86 2.90 1.48
C GLY A 83 3.81 3.96 1.83
N MET A 84 3.88 4.44 3.05
CA MET A 84 3.05 5.53 3.52
C MET A 84 3.89 6.54 4.29
N THR A 85 3.65 7.81 4.05
CA THR A 85 4.19 8.92 4.84
C THR A 85 3.06 9.85 5.24
N TYR A 86 3.02 10.23 6.50
CA TYR A 86 2.02 11.19 6.96
C TYR A 86 2.62 12.25 7.89
N VAL A 87 2.03 13.43 7.83
CA VAL A 87 2.30 14.57 8.71
C VAL A 87 1.11 14.67 9.66
N ALA A 88 1.32 14.29 10.92
CA ALA A 88 0.23 14.18 11.91
C ALA A 88 -0.16 15.55 12.49
N GLU A 89 0.85 16.36 12.80
CA GLU A 89 0.69 17.72 13.30
C GLU A 89 1.80 18.58 12.71
N PRO A 90 1.50 19.45 11.76
CA PRO A 90 2.51 20.28 11.14
C PRO A 90 2.99 21.36 12.12
N ASN A 91 4.29 21.42 12.32
CA ASN A 91 4.94 22.58 12.93
C ASN A 91 5.06 23.74 11.94
N GLY A 92 4.60 23.57 10.71
CA GLY A 92 4.61 24.55 9.65
C GLY A 92 3.23 24.76 9.04
N ALA A 93 3.02 25.92 8.46
CA ALA A 93 1.84 26.22 7.67
C ALA A 93 2.11 25.92 6.20
N ILE A 94 1.09 25.46 5.47
CA ILE A 94 1.10 25.52 4.02
C ILE A 94 0.70 26.95 3.63
N ASN A 95 1.61 27.65 2.98
CA ASN A 95 1.40 29.02 2.51
C ASN A 95 0.64 29.05 1.18
N ALA A 96 0.09 30.23 0.83
CA ALA A 96 -0.50 30.45 -0.49
C ALA A 96 0.49 30.05 -1.60
N GLY A 97 0.00 29.34 -2.59
CA GLY A 97 0.80 28.84 -3.69
C GLY A 97 0.20 27.59 -4.35
N THR A 98 0.86 27.12 -5.39
CA THR A 98 0.51 25.88 -6.09
C THR A 98 1.47 24.77 -5.70
N TYR A 99 0.90 23.64 -5.33
CA TYR A 99 1.62 22.45 -4.91
C TYR A 99 1.38 21.30 -5.89
N LYS A 100 2.41 20.55 -6.18
CA LYS A 100 2.32 19.37 -7.00
C LYS A 100 1.89 18.17 -6.15
N VAL A 101 0.95 17.41 -6.69
CA VAL A 101 0.48 16.14 -6.12
C VAL A 101 0.74 15.06 -7.15
N ARG A 102 1.22 13.91 -6.72
CA ARG A 102 1.29 12.72 -7.56
C ARG A 102 0.70 11.53 -6.83
N VAL A 103 -0.19 10.83 -7.51
CA VAL A 103 -0.70 9.53 -7.07
C VAL A 103 -0.02 8.46 -7.90
N GLY A 104 0.76 7.60 -7.24
CA GLY A 104 1.49 6.51 -7.87
C GLY A 104 0.56 5.40 -8.36
N ALA A 105 0.85 4.87 -9.55
CA ALA A 105 0.20 3.68 -10.05
C ALA A 105 0.60 2.44 -9.25
N GLY A 106 -0.27 1.46 -9.15
CA GLY A 106 0.12 0.11 -8.75
C GLY A 106 0.93 -0.58 -9.84
N GLY A 107 1.73 -1.58 -9.46
CA GLY A 107 2.42 -2.44 -10.40
C GLY A 107 1.43 -3.15 -11.33
N THR A 108 1.80 -3.31 -12.60
CA THR A 108 0.94 -3.92 -13.61
C THR A 108 0.87 -5.43 -13.44
N ALA A 109 -0.32 -6.01 -13.66
CA ALA A 109 -0.51 -7.46 -13.69
C ALA A 109 0.44 -8.12 -14.70
N THR A 110 1.04 -9.25 -14.35
CA THR A 110 2.07 -9.92 -15.16
C THR A 110 1.60 -11.26 -15.66
N TYR A 111 1.86 -11.53 -16.92
CA TYR A 111 1.62 -12.82 -17.57
C TYR A 111 2.87 -13.70 -17.52
N ALA A 112 2.72 -14.99 -17.81
CA ALA A 112 3.84 -15.91 -17.90
C ALA A 112 4.93 -15.37 -18.86
N GLY A 113 6.16 -15.30 -18.36
CA GLY A 113 7.31 -14.79 -19.11
C GLY A 113 7.61 -13.30 -18.97
N THR A 114 6.78 -12.55 -18.26
CA THR A 114 7.05 -11.14 -17.95
C THR A 114 7.38 -10.95 -16.47
N HIS A 115 8.21 -9.96 -16.17
CA HIS A 115 8.56 -9.62 -14.79
C HIS A 115 7.42 -8.85 -14.12
N ALA A 116 7.19 -9.17 -12.85
CA ALA A 116 6.34 -8.33 -12.00
C ALA A 116 6.96 -6.92 -11.86
N THR A 117 6.11 -5.92 -11.71
CA THR A 117 6.56 -4.52 -11.62
C THR A 117 6.30 -3.93 -10.25
N LYS A 118 7.20 -3.02 -9.83
CA LYS A 118 7.00 -2.20 -8.64
C LYS A 118 5.78 -1.31 -8.80
N GLY A 119 5.24 -0.86 -7.65
CA GLY A 119 4.38 0.31 -7.61
C GLY A 119 5.16 1.59 -7.84
N ASP A 120 4.49 2.62 -8.31
CA ASP A 120 5.05 3.96 -8.42
C ASP A 120 4.95 4.72 -7.09
N TRP A 121 5.84 5.69 -6.91
CA TRP A 121 5.85 6.62 -5.79
C TRP A 121 4.71 7.64 -5.85
N SER A 122 4.27 8.08 -4.68
CA SER A 122 3.34 9.20 -4.52
C SER A 122 4.01 10.33 -3.76
N PHE A 123 3.56 11.58 -3.99
CA PHE A 123 4.11 12.72 -3.26
C PHE A 123 3.16 13.93 -3.21
N PHE A 124 3.46 14.82 -2.26
CA PHE A 124 2.92 16.17 -2.13
C PHE A 124 4.06 17.15 -1.83
N GLY A 125 4.14 18.27 -2.54
CA GLY A 125 5.16 19.29 -2.29
C GLY A 125 5.12 20.50 -3.22
N PRO A 126 6.07 21.44 -3.09
CA PRO A 126 6.15 22.61 -3.95
C PRO A 126 6.23 22.25 -5.44
N THR A 127 5.82 23.17 -6.31
CA THR A 127 6.03 23.03 -7.75
C THR A 127 7.52 23.15 -8.07
N GLY A 128 8.07 22.15 -8.72
CA GLY A 128 9.50 22.04 -9.04
C GLY A 128 9.84 20.59 -9.30
N THR A 129 11.14 20.26 -9.33
CA THR A 129 11.57 18.88 -9.30
C THR A 129 11.10 18.27 -7.99
N ALA A 130 10.54 17.06 -8.08
CA ALA A 130 10.15 16.31 -6.90
C ALA A 130 11.43 15.84 -6.18
N ASP A 131 12.03 16.75 -5.43
CA ASP A 131 13.28 16.53 -4.73
C ASP A 131 13.03 16.32 -3.24
N TRP A 132 13.64 15.30 -2.74
CA TRP A 132 13.93 15.11 -1.34
C TRP A 132 14.91 16.21 -0.85
N PRO A 133 14.69 16.92 0.25
CA PRO A 133 13.72 16.70 1.35
C PRO A 133 12.50 17.63 1.34
N THR A 134 12.13 18.24 0.24
CA THR A 134 11.08 19.29 0.17
C THR A 134 9.65 18.74 0.02
N HIS A 135 9.51 17.45 -0.29
CA HIS A 135 8.22 16.81 -0.55
C HIS A 135 7.89 15.75 0.50
N VAL A 136 6.61 15.61 0.85
CA VAL A 136 6.09 14.43 1.55
C VAL A 136 5.97 13.33 0.52
N MET A 137 6.79 12.28 0.64
CA MET A 137 6.91 11.21 -0.36
C MET A 137 6.71 9.84 0.25
N ALA A 138 6.18 8.92 -0.55
CA ALA A 138 6.11 7.50 -0.25
C ALA A 138 6.58 6.69 -1.47
N GLU A 139 7.39 5.66 -1.25
CA GLU A 139 7.87 4.77 -2.30
C GLU A 139 6.89 3.65 -2.60
N GLY A 140 6.87 3.20 -3.87
CA GLY A 140 6.05 2.08 -4.30
C GLY A 140 6.48 0.74 -3.68
N GLY A 141 5.53 -0.17 -3.57
CA GLY A 141 5.77 -1.54 -3.10
C GLY A 141 6.61 -2.36 -4.09
N GLY A 142 7.36 -3.31 -3.57
CA GLY A 142 8.20 -4.23 -4.35
C GLY A 142 7.39 -5.24 -5.15
N SER A 143 7.92 -5.68 -6.29
CA SER A 143 7.28 -6.69 -7.15
C SER A 143 7.49 -8.10 -6.62
N GLY A 144 6.52 -8.99 -6.85
CA GLY A 144 6.64 -10.41 -6.56
C GLY A 144 7.58 -11.14 -7.51
N GLY A 145 8.20 -12.21 -7.05
CA GLY A 145 9.08 -13.07 -7.84
C GLY A 145 8.30 -13.90 -8.87
N CYS A 146 8.91 -14.14 -10.05
CA CYS A 146 8.39 -14.95 -11.15
C CYS A 146 9.32 -16.11 -11.45
N TYR A 147 8.80 -17.18 -12.10
CA TYR A 147 9.55 -18.38 -12.48
C TYR A 147 10.78 -18.14 -13.35
N SER A 148 10.69 -17.26 -14.34
CA SER A 148 11.67 -17.17 -15.43
C SER A 148 12.91 -16.33 -15.12
N SER A 149 12.95 -15.70 -13.99
CA SER A 149 14.06 -14.83 -13.61
C SER A 149 14.61 -15.29 -12.27
N ASN A 150 15.88 -15.62 -12.24
CA ASN A 150 16.62 -15.83 -11.01
C ASN A 150 16.37 -14.68 -10.03
N GLY A 151 15.24 -14.72 -9.32
CA GLY A 151 14.89 -13.76 -8.33
C GLY A 151 14.11 -12.51 -8.76
N GLY A 152 13.31 -12.52 -9.80
CA GLY A 152 12.55 -11.34 -10.33
C GLY A 152 11.66 -10.56 -9.38
N TRP A 153 11.97 -10.57 -8.09
CA TRP A 153 11.43 -9.68 -7.09
C TRP A 153 12.21 -8.36 -7.05
N SER A 154 11.56 -7.28 -6.80
CA SER A 154 12.22 -6.00 -6.55
C SER A 154 11.97 -5.51 -5.14
N ALA A 155 12.99 -4.89 -4.57
CA ALA A 155 12.81 -4.12 -3.36
C ALA A 155 11.87 -2.91 -3.62
N GLY A 156 11.10 -2.55 -2.63
CA GLY A 156 10.22 -1.39 -2.59
C GLY A 156 10.06 -0.96 -1.15
N ALA A 157 9.17 -0.02 -0.87
CA ALA A 157 8.87 0.40 0.50
C ALA A 157 8.55 -0.81 1.41
N ASN A 158 7.83 -1.79 0.86
CA ASN A 158 7.68 -3.12 1.43
C ASN A 158 8.08 -4.15 0.37
N GLY A 159 8.80 -5.19 0.76
CA GLY A 159 9.35 -6.18 -0.15
C GLY A 159 8.28 -7.06 -0.80
N GLY A 160 8.48 -7.44 -2.06
CA GLY A 160 7.67 -8.49 -2.70
C GLY A 160 8.06 -9.88 -2.21
N GLY A 161 7.17 -10.87 -2.28
CA GLY A 161 7.46 -12.27 -1.96
C GLY A 161 8.31 -12.96 -3.03
N ALA A 162 9.11 -13.95 -2.67
CA ALA A 162 9.91 -14.74 -3.61
C ALA A 162 9.06 -15.77 -4.37
N SER A 163 9.51 -16.19 -5.56
CA SER A 163 8.84 -17.28 -6.28
C SER A 163 9.13 -18.65 -5.65
N GLY A 164 8.24 -19.62 -5.88
CA GLY A 164 8.36 -20.98 -5.37
C GLY A 164 9.40 -21.86 -6.10
N GLU A 165 10.09 -21.36 -7.10
CA GLU A 165 11.08 -22.15 -7.87
C GLU A 165 12.46 -22.24 -7.21
N SER A 166 12.74 -21.39 -6.28
CA SER A 166 14.05 -21.30 -5.67
C SER A 166 13.95 -21.06 -4.18
N SER A 167 14.79 -21.75 -3.42
CA SER A 167 15.03 -21.46 -2.00
C SER A 167 15.76 -20.11 -1.85
N TYR A 168 15.17 -19.03 -2.41
CA TYR A 168 15.76 -17.71 -2.27
C TYR A 168 15.48 -17.13 -0.89
N PRO A 169 16.44 -16.44 -0.30
CA PRO A 169 16.21 -15.72 0.94
C PRO A 169 15.10 -14.69 0.78
N ASN A 170 14.49 -14.33 1.90
CA ASN A 170 13.43 -13.34 1.96
C ASN A 170 13.84 -12.06 1.21
N PRO A 171 13.03 -11.57 0.25
CA PRO A 171 13.29 -10.32 -0.41
C PRO A 171 13.22 -9.18 0.61
N GLN A 172 14.34 -8.49 0.76
CA GLN A 172 14.45 -7.40 1.70
C GLN A 172 13.72 -6.15 1.19
N GLN A 173 13.25 -5.36 2.13
CA GLN A 173 12.73 -4.03 1.87
C GLN A 173 13.85 -3.09 1.35
N ALA A 174 13.51 -2.16 0.48
CA ALA A 174 14.31 -0.96 0.33
C ALA A 174 13.99 -0.01 1.51
N PRO A 175 14.98 0.67 2.08
CA PRO A 175 14.70 1.68 3.08
C PRO A 175 13.75 2.72 2.50
N ASN A 176 12.67 3.01 3.23
CA ASN A 176 11.80 4.11 2.86
C ASN A 176 12.57 5.43 3.02
N SER A 177 12.39 6.34 2.11
CA SER A 177 12.99 7.66 2.23
C SER A 177 12.56 8.31 3.55
N PRO A 178 13.48 8.89 4.33
CA PRO A 178 13.13 9.57 5.58
C PRO A 178 12.13 10.69 5.29
N ALA A 179 11.30 10.99 6.26
CA ALA A 179 10.25 11.98 6.10
C ALA A 179 10.83 13.42 5.99
N PRO A 180 10.34 14.27 5.09
CA PRO A 180 10.82 15.62 4.95
C PRO A 180 10.44 16.50 6.14
N THR A 181 11.32 17.40 6.52
CA THR A 181 11.08 18.38 7.58
C THR A 181 10.30 19.60 7.11
N ALA A 182 10.08 19.77 5.81
CA ALA A 182 9.51 20.97 5.23
C ALA A 182 8.07 21.29 5.66
N PHE A 183 7.29 20.27 6.04
CA PHE A 183 5.90 20.42 6.49
C PHE A 183 5.69 20.04 7.96
N GLY A 184 6.75 19.99 8.76
CA GLY A 184 6.69 19.58 10.17
C GLY A 184 7.15 18.14 10.43
N THR A 185 6.82 17.62 11.61
CA THR A 185 7.18 16.25 11.98
C THR A 185 6.35 15.27 11.15
N SER A 186 7.02 14.51 10.30
CA SER A 186 6.38 13.46 9.51
C SER A 186 6.80 12.07 9.98
N VAL A 187 5.92 11.10 9.79
CA VAL A 187 6.15 9.70 10.12
C VAL A 187 6.02 8.87 8.85
N SER A 188 7.08 8.15 8.51
CA SER A 188 7.05 7.17 7.43
C SER A 188 6.78 5.78 7.99
N LYS A 189 5.90 5.05 7.31
CA LYS A 189 5.59 3.65 7.58
C LYS A 189 5.93 2.82 6.36
N SER A 190 6.88 1.95 6.54
CA SER A 190 7.31 0.96 5.57
C SER A 190 8.29 0.04 6.26
N GLY A 191 8.67 -0.97 5.59
CA GLY A 191 9.81 -1.68 6.07
C GLY A 191 9.53 -3.09 6.48
N ALA A 192 8.55 -3.71 5.88
CA ALA A 192 8.32 -5.13 6.03
C ALA A 192 8.91 -5.91 4.85
N ASP A 193 9.58 -7.01 5.17
CA ASP A 193 10.13 -7.93 4.18
C ASP A 193 9.02 -8.76 3.54
N GLY A 194 9.22 -9.15 2.29
CA GLY A 194 8.43 -10.22 1.67
C GLY A 194 8.82 -11.60 2.21
N GLY A 195 7.91 -12.56 2.13
CA GLY A 195 8.16 -13.94 2.52
C GLY A 195 9.02 -14.71 1.50
N GLY A 196 9.81 -15.68 1.95
CA GLY A 196 10.51 -16.62 1.09
C GLY A 196 9.55 -17.55 0.35
N GLY A 197 9.87 -17.87 -0.92
CA GLY A 197 9.22 -18.96 -1.66
C GLY A 197 9.79 -20.30 -1.25
N ASP A 198 9.07 -21.41 -1.48
CA ASP A 198 9.55 -22.75 -1.18
C ASP A 198 9.23 -23.76 -2.28
N LYS A 199 10.23 -24.59 -2.56
CA LYS A 199 10.09 -25.83 -3.29
C LYS A 199 9.94 -26.95 -2.27
N TRP A 200 8.72 -27.45 -2.08
CA TRP A 200 8.45 -28.45 -1.06
C TRP A 200 9.27 -29.71 -1.25
N GLY A 201 10.19 -29.98 -0.30
CA GLY A 201 11.15 -31.08 -0.39
C GLY A 201 10.56 -32.49 -0.47
N THR A 202 9.36 -32.70 0.05
CA THR A 202 8.63 -34.00 0.02
C THR A 202 7.68 -34.12 -1.18
N CYS A 203 7.40 -33.04 -1.88
CA CYS A 203 6.61 -33.00 -3.11
C CYS A 203 7.48 -32.34 -4.20
N PRO A 204 8.19 -33.11 -5.05
CA PRO A 204 9.14 -32.58 -6.02
C PRO A 204 8.50 -31.59 -7.00
N ASP A 205 7.18 -31.66 -7.14
CA ASP A 205 6.41 -30.83 -8.06
C ASP A 205 5.54 -29.75 -7.38
N CYS A 206 5.70 -29.55 -6.06
CA CYS A 206 4.95 -28.52 -5.34
C CYS A 206 5.76 -27.22 -5.24
N ARG A 207 5.10 -26.10 -5.52
CA ARG A 207 5.71 -24.78 -5.52
C ARG A 207 4.80 -23.78 -4.82
N LEU A 208 5.34 -23.05 -3.89
CA LEU A 208 4.64 -22.03 -3.12
C LEU A 208 5.40 -20.71 -3.19
N GLY A 209 4.76 -19.66 -3.70
CA GLY A 209 5.29 -18.32 -3.66
C GLY A 209 5.13 -17.67 -2.29
N GLY A 210 6.10 -16.84 -1.89
CA GLY A 210 6.06 -16.08 -0.64
C GLY A 210 5.02 -14.96 -0.66
N GLY A 211 4.53 -14.55 0.52
CA GLY A 211 3.65 -13.40 0.69
C GLY A 211 4.41 -12.08 0.57
N GLY A 212 3.77 -11.02 0.10
CA GLY A 212 4.34 -9.67 0.07
C GLY A 212 4.33 -9.02 1.45
N GLY A 213 5.33 -8.17 1.76
CA GLY A 213 5.35 -7.37 2.97
C GLY A 213 4.27 -6.28 2.96
N GLY A 214 3.72 -5.96 4.13
CA GLY A 214 2.81 -4.85 4.34
C GLY A 214 3.40 -3.81 5.29
N GLN A 215 2.77 -2.66 5.43
CA GLN A 215 3.32 -1.56 6.25
C GLN A 215 3.43 -1.85 7.75
N ALA A 216 2.68 -2.82 8.25
CA ALA A 216 2.67 -3.19 9.67
C ALA A 216 3.11 -4.64 9.94
N GLY A 217 3.54 -5.38 8.90
CA GLY A 217 3.99 -6.75 9.09
C GLY A 217 4.64 -7.39 7.87
N ASN A 218 5.54 -8.31 8.09
CA ASN A 218 6.22 -9.06 7.05
C ASN A 218 5.25 -9.99 6.31
N GLY A 219 5.56 -10.26 5.05
CA GLY A 219 4.92 -11.33 4.31
C GLY A 219 5.30 -12.70 4.89
N GLY A 220 4.35 -13.61 4.91
CA GLY A 220 4.57 -14.97 5.40
C GLY A 220 5.46 -15.79 4.45
N PRO A 221 6.34 -16.65 4.97
CA PRO A 221 7.09 -17.60 4.15
C PRO A 221 6.16 -18.70 3.64
N ALA A 222 6.56 -19.33 2.55
CA ALA A 222 5.80 -20.40 1.92
C ALA A 222 5.82 -21.75 2.69
N ASN A 223 6.62 -21.88 3.72
CA ASN A 223 6.75 -23.09 4.53
C ASN A 223 6.63 -22.74 6.04
N PRO A 224 5.76 -23.39 6.83
CA PRO A 224 5.02 -24.66 6.57
C PRO A 224 3.59 -24.49 6.01
N GLY A 225 3.20 -23.39 5.42
CA GLY A 225 1.82 -23.20 4.97
C GLY A 225 1.66 -22.13 3.89
N PRO A 226 0.41 -21.71 3.62
CA PRO A 226 0.15 -20.69 2.64
C PRO A 226 0.78 -19.36 3.04
N ALA A 227 1.55 -18.78 2.13
CA ALA A 227 2.29 -17.55 2.36
C ALA A 227 1.37 -16.33 2.39
N THR A 228 0.96 -15.92 3.56
CA THR A 228 0.06 -14.78 3.74
C THR A 228 0.77 -13.44 3.49
N GLY A 229 0.02 -12.45 3.02
CA GLY A 229 0.50 -11.07 2.92
C GLY A 229 0.65 -10.41 4.29
N GLY A 230 1.62 -9.51 4.40
CA GLY A 230 1.83 -8.69 5.58
C GLY A 230 0.72 -7.65 5.77
N ALA A 231 0.40 -7.35 7.02
CA ALA A 231 -0.65 -6.39 7.35
C ALA A 231 -0.29 -4.97 6.92
N GLY A 232 -1.27 -4.22 6.43
CA GLY A 232 -1.19 -2.78 6.21
C GLY A 232 -1.32 -2.00 7.52
N PHE A 233 -1.08 -0.71 7.44
CA PHE A 233 -1.15 0.21 8.56
C PHE A 233 -2.50 0.93 8.61
N GLN A 234 -3.11 0.95 9.80
CA GLN A 234 -4.34 1.71 10.04
C GLN A 234 -4.00 3.18 10.28
N TYR A 235 -4.60 4.05 9.51
CA TYR A 235 -4.49 5.48 9.71
C TYR A 235 -5.80 6.19 9.41
N GLN A 236 -6.19 7.05 10.34
CA GLN A 236 -7.34 7.91 10.20
C GLN A 236 -6.87 9.36 10.12
N ILE A 237 -7.13 10.01 8.99
CA ILE A 237 -6.92 11.45 8.93
C ILE A 237 -7.99 12.14 9.78
N ALA A 238 -7.62 13.16 10.54
CA ALA A 238 -8.54 13.79 11.48
C ALA A 238 -9.80 14.30 10.76
N GLY A 239 -10.95 13.89 11.26
CA GLY A 239 -12.24 14.23 10.70
C GLY A 239 -12.90 13.16 9.82
N ASP A 240 -12.21 12.07 9.48
CA ASP A 240 -12.83 10.96 8.76
C ASP A 240 -13.60 10.05 9.76
N PRO A 241 -14.90 9.75 9.52
CA PRO A 241 -15.69 8.92 10.42
C PRO A 241 -15.32 7.45 10.41
N ASN A 242 -14.58 7.00 9.40
CA ASN A 242 -14.23 5.60 9.22
C ASN A 242 -12.93 5.24 9.92
N ASN A 243 -13.02 4.46 10.99
CA ASN A 243 -11.88 4.02 11.80
C ASN A 243 -11.11 2.83 11.19
N ASN A 244 -11.54 2.30 10.04
CA ASN A 244 -11.03 1.04 9.48
C ASN A 244 -10.29 1.23 8.14
N TYR A 245 -9.73 2.40 7.91
CA TYR A 245 -8.88 2.61 6.74
C TYR A 245 -7.50 2.03 7.00
N TYR A 246 -7.23 0.91 6.34
CA TYR A 246 -5.91 0.29 6.28
C TYR A 246 -5.30 0.52 4.91
N TYR A 247 -3.99 0.74 4.87
CA TYR A 247 -3.23 1.05 3.67
C TYR A 247 -2.00 0.16 3.56
N GLY A 248 -1.58 -0.15 2.33
CA GLY A 248 -0.33 -0.84 2.06
C GLY A 248 -0.24 -2.26 2.59
N GLY A 249 -1.32 -3.03 2.52
CA GLY A 249 -1.28 -4.47 2.80
C GLY A 249 -0.55 -5.24 1.71
N GLY A 250 0.24 -6.26 2.07
CA GLY A 250 0.91 -7.13 1.13
C GLY A 250 -0.02 -8.15 0.48
N GLY A 251 0.28 -8.60 -0.73
CA GLY A 251 -0.47 -9.67 -1.41
C GLY A 251 -0.19 -11.06 -0.84
N GLY A 252 -1.06 -12.02 -1.11
CA GLY A 252 -0.88 -13.44 -0.78
C GLY A 252 -0.10 -14.20 -1.85
N GLY A 253 0.79 -15.12 -1.47
CA GLY A 253 1.59 -15.94 -2.39
C GLY A 253 0.76 -16.96 -3.17
N GLY A 254 1.15 -17.26 -4.41
CA GLY A 254 0.53 -18.29 -5.25
C GLY A 254 0.91 -19.71 -4.85
N ALA A 255 0.06 -20.69 -5.15
CA ALA A 255 0.29 -22.10 -4.86
C ALA A 255 0.08 -23.00 -6.08
N TRP A 256 1.01 -23.93 -6.30
CA TRP A 256 0.91 -24.96 -7.33
C TRP A 256 1.27 -26.35 -6.79
N GLY A 257 0.56 -27.37 -7.30
CA GLY A 257 0.88 -28.74 -7.03
C GLY A 257 0.22 -29.67 -8.04
N GLN A 258 0.89 -30.79 -8.38
CA GLN A 258 0.32 -31.83 -9.24
C GLN A 258 -0.78 -32.62 -8.51
N SER A 259 -1.80 -33.03 -9.26
CA SER A 259 -2.86 -33.92 -8.77
C SER A 259 -2.26 -35.25 -8.28
N GLY A 260 -2.42 -35.53 -7.00
CA GLY A 260 -2.02 -36.82 -6.37
C GLY A 260 -1.00 -36.74 -5.22
N GLY A 261 -0.36 -35.62 -5.02
CA GLY A 261 0.53 -35.41 -3.88
C GLY A 261 -0.26 -35.08 -2.61
N VAL A 262 -0.54 -36.07 -1.77
CA VAL A 262 -0.96 -35.82 -0.38
C VAL A 262 0.28 -35.41 0.41
N ALA A 263 0.33 -34.21 0.91
CA ALA A 263 1.34 -33.83 1.86
C ALA A 263 1.22 -34.71 3.11
N ASN A 264 2.29 -35.42 3.46
CA ASN A 264 2.40 -36.12 4.74
C ASN A 264 2.35 -35.05 5.85
N GLY A 265 1.25 -35.01 6.60
CA GLY A 265 1.13 -34.13 7.75
C GLY A 265 -0.19 -33.37 7.90
N GLY A 266 -1.18 -33.61 7.05
CA GLY A 266 -2.53 -33.04 7.24
C GLY A 266 -2.67 -31.57 6.88
N HIS A 267 -1.62 -30.87 6.42
CA HIS A 267 -1.70 -29.53 5.83
C HIS A 267 -2.01 -29.69 4.35
N ASN A 268 -3.01 -28.92 3.87
CA ASN A 268 -3.30 -28.87 2.45
C ASN A 268 -2.27 -27.90 1.80
N PRO A 269 -1.16 -28.42 1.18
CA PRO A 269 -0.05 -27.61 0.72
C PRO A 269 -0.38 -26.77 -0.51
N PHE A 270 -1.59 -26.93 -1.05
CA PHE A 270 -2.01 -26.31 -2.29
C PHE A 270 -2.87 -25.05 -2.10
N SER A 271 -3.05 -24.61 -0.84
CA SER A 271 -3.75 -23.36 -0.58
C SER A 271 -2.83 -22.18 -0.82
N ALA A 272 -3.30 -21.23 -1.61
CA ALA A 272 -2.64 -19.96 -1.78
C ALA A 272 -2.84 -19.08 -0.56
N GLY A 273 -1.92 -18.14 -0.34
CA GLY A 273 -1.94 -17.23 0.79
C GLY A 273 -3.04 -16.19 0.71
N ALA A 274 -3.69 -15.92 1.84
CA ALA A 274 -4.55 -14.76 1.99
C ALA A 274 -3.70 -13.47 2.00
N ALA A 275 -4.27 -12.38 1.51
CA ALA A 275 -3.63 -11.08 1.56
C ALA A 275 -3.69 -10.44 2.96
N GLY A 276 -2.78 -9.51 3.22
CA GLY A 276 -2.81 -8.65 4.39
C GLY A 276 -3.95 -7.62 4.30
N ILE A 277 -4.52 -7.25 5.45
CA ILE A 277 -5.44 -6.10 5.54
C ILE A 277 -4.75 -4.85 5.00
N GLY A 278 -5.51 -3.94 4.39
CA GLY A 278 -4.97 -2.77 3.71
C GLY A 278 -5.01 -2.90 2.19
N GLY A 279 -5.91 -3.75 1.68
CA GLY A 279 -6.21 -3.89 0.27
C GLY A 279 -5.27 -4.80 -0.52
N GLY A 280 -4.52 -5.69 0.10
CA GLY A 280 -3.72 -6.68 -0.63
C GLY A 280 -4.58 -7.64 -1.44
N GLY A 281 -4.10 -8.13 -2.60
CA GLY A 281 -4.77 -9.14 -3.43
C GLY A 281 -4.45 -10.56 -2.98
N GLY A 282 -5.41 -11.46 -2.97
CA GLY A 282 -5.26 -12.86 -2.60
C GLY A 282 -4.47 -13.68 -3.63
N GLY A 283 -3.73 -14.71 -3.21
CA GLY A 283 -3.00 -15.61 -4.09
C GLY A 283 -3.89 -16.55 -4.88
N GLY A 284 -3.49 -16.89 -6.11
CA GLY A 284 -4.15 -17.90 -6.96
C GLY A 284 -3.64 -19.31 -6.72
N SER A 285 -4.50 -20.33 -6.87
CA SER A 285 -4.16 -21.74 -6.75
C SER A 285 -4.51 -22.51 -8.00
N SER A 286 -3.56 -23.30 -8.53
CA SER A 286 -3.78 -24.07 -9.76
C SER A 286 -4.60 -25.34 -9.59
N GLN A 287 -4.90 -25.79 -8.37
CA GLN A 287 -5.53 -27.08 -8.14
C GLN A 287 -7.05 -27.03 -8.11
N ILE A 288 -7.70 -28.03 -8.80
CA ILE A 288 -9.16 -28.16 -8.92
C ILE A 288 -9.70 -29.37 -8.11
N SER A 289 -8.87 -30.12 -7.40
CA SER A 289 -9.28 -31.41 -6.80
C SER A 289 -10.31 -31.23 -5.66
N PRO A 290 -11.30 -32.12 -5.51
CA PRO A 290 -12.17 -32.17 -4.32
C PRO A 290 -11.33 -32.32 -3.05
N GLY A 291 -11.32 -31.33 -2.19
CA GLY A 291 -10.40 -31.23 -1.05
C GLY A 291 -9.10 -30.49 -1.40
N GLY A 292 -8.94 -30.04 -2.65
CA GLY A 292 -7.78 -29.35 -3.17
C GLY A 292 -7.59 -27.92 -2.66
N GLY A 293 -6.49 -27.32 -3.08
CA GLY A 293 -6.03 -26.00 -2.64
C GLY A 293 -7.08 -24.92 -2.81
N LYS A 294 -7.13 -24.03 -1.85
CA LYS A 294 -8.00 -22.84 -1.90
C LYS A 294 -7.20 -21.66 -2.45
N PHE A 295 -7.89 -20.76 -3.15
CA PHE A 295 -7.34 -19.44 -3.43
C PHE A 295 -7.26 -18.61 -2.13
N GLY A 296 -6.40 -17.61 -2.12
CA GLY A 296 -6.31 -16.67 -1.02
C GLY A 296 -7.37 -15.55 -1.14
N ASN A 297 -7.92 -15.16 -0.01
CA ASN A 297 -8.84 -14.04 0.06
C ASN A 297 -8.08 -12.72 -0.08
N GLY A 298 -8.72 -11.71 -0.68
CA GLY A 298 -8.24 -10.34 -0.69
C GLY A 298 -8.26 -9.72 0.71
N GLY A 299 -7.33 -8.81 0.95
CA GLY A 299 -7.21 -8.09 2.22
C GLY A 299 -8.28 -6.99 2.36
N ALA A 300 -8.95 -6.97 3.50
CA ALA A 300 -9.98 -5.99 3.78
C ALA A 300 -9.40 -4.57 3.95
N SER A 301 -10.11 -3.58 3.44
CA SER A 301 -9.92 -2.16 3.75
C SER A 301 -11.26 -1.45 3.59
N ALA A 302 -11.61 -0.56 4.52
CA ALA A 302 -12.84 0.22 4.41
C ALA A 302 -12.83 1.16 3.20
N ARG A 303 -11.66 1.48 2.66
CA ARG A 303 -11.56 2.26 1.42
C ARG A 303 -11.87 1.40 0.19
N ASN A 304 -11.06 0.37 -0.07
CA ASN A 304 -11.28 -0.61 -1.12
C ASN A 304 -10.53 -1.89 -0.75
N SER A 305 -11.23 -3.00 -0.62
CA SER A 305 -10.60 -4.30 -0.41
C SER A 305 -9.86 -4.77 -1.65
N GLY A 306 -8.82 -5.55 -1.46
CA GLY A 306 -8.20 -6.28 -2.55
C GLY A 306 -9.12 -7.40 -3.05
N LEU A 307 -8.85 -7.88 -4.26
CA LEU A 307 -9.60 -8.98 -4.86
C LEU A 307 -9.08 -10.32 -4.37
N ASP A 308 -9.96 -11.29 -4.31
CA ASP A 308 -9.58 -12.69 -4.09
C ASP A 308 -8.76 -13.22 -5.27
N GLY A 309 -7.88 -14.17 -5.00
CA GLY A 309 -7.27 -14.96 -6.05
C GLY A 309 -8.29 -15.89 -6.69
N SER A 310 -7.88 -16.60 -7.74
CA SER A 310 -8.72 -17.61 -8.38
C SER A 310 -8.11 -19.00 -8.32
N GLN A 311 -8.94 -20.02 -8.56
CA GLN A 311 -8.57 -21.42 -8.53
C GLN A 311 -8.71 -22.07 -9.90
N GLY A 312 -7.87 -23.07 -10.18
CA GLY A 312 -7.99 -23.91 -11.37
C GLY A 312 -6.89 -23.71 -12.39
N ALA A 313 -7.06 -24.35 -13.56
CA ALA A 313 -6.07 -24.32 -14.64
C ALA A 313 -5.77 -22.88 -15.14
N ASN A 314 -6.68 -21.97 -14.94
CA ASN A 314 -6.56 -20.55 -15.29
C ASN A 314 -6.49 -19.65 -14.06
N SER A 315 -5.85 -20.14 -12.98
CA SER A 315 -5.76 -19.35 -11.75
C SER A 315 -5.00 -18.04 -11.95
N SER A 316 -5.45 -17.01 -11.27
CA SER A 316 -4.79 -15.70 -11.23
C SER A 316 -4.68 -15.24 -9.79
N GLY A 317 -3.66 -14.45 -9.48
CA GLY A 317 -3.63 -13.65 -8.27
C GLY A 317 -4.67 -12.54 -8.33
N GLY A 318 -5.22 -12.17 -7.19
CA GLY A 318 -6.15 -11.05 -7.04
C GLY A 318 -5.42 -9.71 -7.13
N ASP A 319 -6.09 -8.69 -7.64
CA ASP A 319 -5.53 -7.34 -7.69
C ASP A 319 -5.59 -6.65 -6.33
N GLY A 320 -4.67 -5.76 -6.05
CA GLY A 320 -4.68 -4.89 -4.89
C GLY A 320 -5.82 -3.86 -4.96
N GLY A 321 -6.37 -3.52 -3.79
CA GLY A 321 -7.47 -2.56 -3.67
C GLY A 321 -7.12 -1.16 -4.18
N ALA A 322 -8.02 -0.54 -4.92
CA ALA A 322 -7.81 0.79 -5.47
C ALA A 322 -7.62 1.84 -4.37
N ASN A 323 -6.62 2.71 -4.51
CA ASN A 323 -6.30 3.80 -3.59
C ASN A 323 -5.97 3.34 -2.15
N THR A 324 -5.42 2.15 -2.02
CA THR A 324 -4.93 1.61 -0.75
C THR A 324 -3.42 1.36 -0.76
N GLY A 325 -2.80 1.35 -1.94
CA GLY A 325 -1.42 0.89 -2.09
C GLY A 325 -1.24 -0.61 -1.81
N GLY A 326 -2.29 -1.42 -1.88
CA GLY A 326 -2.21 -2.86 -1.63
C GLY A 326 -1.39 -3.61 -2.69
N GLY A 327 -0.57 -4.58 -2.29
CA GLY A 327 0.18 -5.44 -3.20
C GLY A 327 -0.71 -6.46 -3.91
N GLY A 328 -0.40 -6.83 -5.15
CA GLY A 328 -1.12 -7.87 -5.90
C GLY A 328 -0.74 -9.29 -5.47
N GLY A 329 -1.65 -10.23 -5.57
CA GLY A 329 -1.44 -11.65 -5.25
C GLY A 329 -0.59 -12.39 -6.30
N GLY A 330 0.19 -13.38 -5.86
CA GLY A 330 0.93 -14.26 -6.75
C GLY A 330 0.03 -15.27 -7.45
N ASN A 331 0.45 -15.75 -8.62
CA ASN A 331 -0.23 -16.80 -9.38
C ASN A 331 0.36 -18.17 -9.12
N GLY A 332 -0.49 -19.19 -8.93
CA GLY A 332 -0.11 -20.56 -8.64
C GLY A 332 0.16 -21.48 -9.83
N GLN A 333 -0.03 -21.04 -11.06
CA GLN A 333 0.01 -21.94 -12.23
C GLN A 333 1.42 -22.31 -12.69
N SER A 334 1.62 -23.58 -13.13
CA SER A 334 2.89 -24.08 -13.65
C SER A 334 2.91 -24.51 -15.11
N ASN A 335 1.78 -24.67 -15.78
CA ASN A 335 1.75 -25.44 -17.01
C ASN A 335 2.49 -24.83 -18.20
N TYR A 336 3.39 -25.67 -18.76
CA TYR A 336 4.01 -25.51 -20.06
C TYR A 336 3.02 -25.59 -21.24
N VAL A 337 1.74 -25.93 -20.97
CA VAL A 337 0.80 -26.28 -22.01
C VAL A 337 0.06 -25.03 -22.49
N SER A 338 0.38 -24.70 -23.72
CA SER A 338 -0.32 -23.74 -24.58
C SER A 338 -0.55 -22.33 -24.03
N TRP A 339 0.38 -21.52 -24.27
CA TRP A 339 0.46 -20.08 -24.39
C TRP A 339 -0.55 -19.46 -25.33
N PRO A 340 -0.98 -18.23 -25.17
CA PRO A 340 -1.12 -17.38 -23.97
C PRO A 340 -2.60 -17.17 -23.63
N GLY A 341 -3.05 -17.67 -22.50
CA GLY A 341 -4.37 -17.28 -22.00
C GLY A 341 -4.27 -15.95 -21.20
N PRO A 342 -5.17 -14.99 -21.43
CA PRO A 342 -5.18 -13.73 -20.69
C PRO A 342 -5.51 -13.86 -19.19
N THR A 343 -5.75 -15.09 -18.74
CA THR A 343 -6.25 -15.42 -17.39
C THR A 343 -5.19 -15.84 -16.40
N ASN A 344 -3.96 -16.21 -16.86
CA ASN A 344 -2.90 -16.74 -16.00
C ASN A 344 -1.90 -15.66 -15.57
N LYS A 345 -2.31 -14.76 -14.71
CA LYS A 345 -1.51 -13.59 -14.33
C LYS A 345 -1.33 -13.47 -12.82
N GLY A 346 -0.22 -12.89 -12.40
CA GLY A 346 -0.13 -12.29 -11.07
C GLY A 346 -1.07 -11.09 -10.98
N GLY A 347 -1.59 -10.79 -9.82
CA GLY A 347 -2.47 -9.65 -9.60
C GLY A 347 -1.73 -8.32 -9.76
N ALA A 348 -2.40 -7.29 -10.24
CA ALA A 348 -1.88 -5.92 -10.22
C ALA A 348 -1.77 -5.40 -8.80
N GLY A 349 -0.84 -4.49 -8.53
CA GLY A 349 -0.86 -3.70 -7.32
C GLY A 349 -1.97 -2.63 -7.35
N GLY A 350 -2.49 -2.27 -6.19
CA GLY A 350 -3.43 -1.17 -6.05
C GLY A 350 -2.73 0.19 -6.15
N PRO A 351 -3.31 1.19 -6.83
CA PRO A 351 -2.76 2.54 -6.82
C PRO A 351 -2.77 3.17 -5.44
N GLY A 352 -1.93 4.19 -5.27
CA GLY A 352 -1.83 4.98 -4.06
C GLY A 352 -2.95 6.01 -3.89
N ILE A 353 -2.76 6.92 -2.92
CA ILE A 353 -3.67 8.02 -2.61
C ILE A 353 -2.91 9.15 -1.94
N VAL A 354 -3.35 10.39 -2.15
CA VAL A 354 -2.90 11.55 -1.37
C VAL A 354 -4.11 12.23 -0.75
N VAL A 355 -4.03 12.51 0.55
CA VAL A 355 -5.10 13.19 1.31
C VAL A 355 -4.52 14.36 2.08
N ILE A 356 -5.18 15.51 2.00
CA ILE A 356 -4.81 16.76 2.68
C ILE A 356 -6.02 17.21 3.49
N ALA A 357 -5.87 17.38 4.80
CA ALA A 357 -6.94 17.84 5.67
C ALA A 357 -6.49 19.03 6.53
N TYR A 358 -7.35 20.03 6.68
CA TYR A 358 -7.10 21.22 7.47
C TYR A 358 -8.39 21.71 8.17
N PRO A 359 -8.28 22.49 9.26
CA PRO A 359 -9.46 23.08 9.89
C PRO A 359 -10.28 23.89 8.89
N THR A 360 -11.58 23.68 8.86
CA THR A 360 -12.51 24.51 8.06
C THR A 360 -12.49 25.93 8.63
N PRO A 361 -12.24 26.95 7.82
CA PRO A 361 -12.23 28.36 8.27
C PRO A 361 -13.56 28.82 8.84
#